data_8f37d2b6faef15b497699f964508a57a
#
_entry.id   8f37d2b6faef15b497699f964508a57a
#
_cell.length_a   1.000
_cell.length_b   1.000
_cell.length_c   1.000
_cell.angle_alpha   90.00
_cell.angle_beta   90.00
_cell.angle_gamma   90.00
#
_symmetry.space_group_name_H-M   'P 1'
#
loop_
_entity.id
_entity.type
_entity.pdbx_description
1 polymer ?
#
loop_
_entity_poly.entity_id
_entity_poly.type
_entity_poly.pdbx_seq_one_letter_code
_entity_poly.pdbx_strand_id
1 'polypeptide(L)'
;MPTQSAPAKDWPGKRLGLPESGPRSIARAGRRLIAVALDWAIATTISVVFFTAGETVLDRLQSSNAAATLIAFALLQIVFIPTVGGSLGHLALGLRVVPVKAGWIGVVKPVIRTALLCLFIPAVIWDRDQRGMHDRLAGTVLVRR
;
A
#
# COMPACT_ATOMS: atom_id res chain seq x y z
N MET A 1 41.33 25.30 11.20
CA MET A 1 40.63 24.08 11.59
C MET A 1 39.43 23.93 10.68
N PRO A 2 39.29 22.85 9.92
CA PRO A 2 38.09 22.64 9.11
C PRO A 2 36.93 22.32 10.07
N THR A 3 35.87 23.12 10.04
CA THR A 3 34.63 22.88 10.73
C THR A 3 34.06 21.56 10.25
N GLN A 4 34.08 20.53 11.12
CA GLN A 4 33.34 19.29 10.89
C GLN A 4 31.87 19.66 10.77
N SER A 5 31.35 19.68 9.55
CA SER A 5 29.92 19.76 9.30
C SER A 5 29.24 18.57 10.01
N ALA A 6 28.29 18.85 10.89
CA ALA A 6 27.50 17.83 11.56
C ALA A 6 26.98 16.82 10.53
N PRO A 7 27.00 15.51 10.82
CA PRO A 7 26.51 14.49 9.88
C PRO A 7 25.07 14.83 9.52
N ALA A 8 24.82 14.98 8.21
CA ALA A 8 23.50 15.32 7.70
C ALA A 8 22.49 14.26 8.18
N LYS A 9 21.46 14.73 8.91
CA LYS A 9 20.41 13.88 9.46
C LYS A 9 19.83 12.95 8.38
N ASP A 10 19.79 11.66 8.67
CA ASP A 10 19.19 10.66 7.78
C ASP A 10 17.67 10.61 8.03
N TRP A 11 16.90 10.64 6.93
CA TRP A 11 15.45 10.46 6.97
C TRP A 11 15.01 9.39 5.97
N PRO A 12 13.85 8.73 6.21
CA PRO A 12 13.31 7.74 5.29
C PRO A 12 13.10 8.34 3.89
N GLY A 13 13.64 7.69 2.87
CA GLY A 13 13.55 8.15 1.48
C GLY A 13 14.62 9.11 1.01
N LYS A 14 15.56 9.55 1.85
CA LYS A 14 16.71 10.37 1.43
C LYS A 14 17.48 9.74 0.27
N ARG A 15 17.70 8.41 0.33
CA ARG A 15 18.38 7.64 -0.74
C ARG A 15 17.59 7.56 -2.03
N LEU A 16 16.30 7.85 -1.99
CA LEU A 16 15.40 7.87 -3.14
C LEU A 16 15.19 9.30 -3.67
N GLY A 17 15.89 10.30 -3.09
CA GLY A 17 15.71 11.70 -3.44
C GLY A 17 14.38 12.31 -2.99
N LEU A 18 13.74 11.70 -1.99
CA LEU A 18 12.44 12.14 -1.47
C LEU A 18 12.63 13.11 -0.29
N PRO A 19 11.75 14.11 -0.11
CA PRO A 19 11.83 15.06 0.97
C PRO A 19 11.56 14.41 2.34
N GLU A 20 12.08 15.02 3.41
CA GLU A 20 11.90 14.55 4.80
C GLU A 20 10.41 14.60 5.22
N SER A 21 9.69 15.64 4.78
CA SER A 21 8.29 15.88 5.16
C SER A 21 7.52 16.57 4.04
N GLY A 22 6.19 16.63 4.18
CA GLY A 22 5.32 17.29 3.20
C GLY A 22 4.94 16.41 2.02
N PRO A 23 4.43 17.01 0.92
CA PRO A 23 4.09 16.29 -0.30
C PRO A 23 5.30 15.55 -0.87
N ARG A 24 5.08 14.36 -1.42
CA ARG A 24 6.09 13.42 -1.94
C ARG A 24 7.04 12.82 -0.89
N SER A 25 6.91 13.15 0.40
CA SER A 25 7.64 12.43 1.45
C SER A 25 7.12 10.99 1.59
N ILE A 26 7.94 10.11 2.14
CA ILE A 26 7.53 8.70 2.35
C ILE A 26 6.33 8.64 3.29
N ALA A 27 5.36 7.81 2.93
CA ALA A 27 4.22 7.49 3.78
C ALA A 27 4.69 6.70 5.02
N ARG A 28 4.42 7.24 6.21
CA ARG A 28 4.76 6.58 7.48
C ARG A 28 3.92 5.32 7.71
N ALA A 29 4.44 4.39 8.50
CA ALA A 29 3.85 3.09 8.81
C ALA A 29 2.38 3.17 9.21
N GLY A 30 2.02 4.04 10.15
CA GLY A 30 0.64 4.17 10.62
C GLY A 30 -0.37 4.50 9.51
N ARG A 31 -0.04 5.42 8.61
CA ARG A 31 -0.92 5.72 7.46
C ARG A 31 -1.06 4.54 6.50
N ARG A 32 0.01 3.78 6.29
CA ARG A 32 -0.01 2.58 5.44
C ARG A 32 -0.90 1.49 6.03
N LEU A 33 -0.79 1.25 7.34
CA LEU A 33 -1.62 0.27 8.05
C LEU A 33 -3.11 0.64 7.98
N ILE A 34 -3.45 1.91 8.22
CA ILE A 34 -4.82 2.39 8.09
C ILE A 34 -5.31 2.26 6.65
N ALA A 35 -4.48 2.57 5.64
CA ALA A 35 -4.85 2.40 4.24
C ALA A 35 -5.18 0.94 3.90
N VAL A 36 -4.32 0.00 4.32
CA VAL A 36 -4.55 -1.44 4.10
C VAL A 36 -5.80 -1.91 4.86
N ALA A 37 -6.03 -1.44 6.09
CA ALA A 37 -7.23 -1.77 6.85
C ALA A 37 -8.51 -1.27 6.16
N LEU A 38 -8.49 -0.06 5.59
CA LEU A 38 -9.60 0.48 4.78
C LEU A 38 -9.83 -0.35 3.52
N ASP A 39 -8.77 -0.69 2.79
CA ASP A 39 -8.87 -1.54 1.61
C ASP A 39 -9.45 -2.91 1.94
N TRP A 40 -9.02 -3.49 3.07
CA TRP A 40 -9.55 -4.76 3.55
C TRP A 40 -11.01 -4.68 3.96
N ALA A 41 -11.41 -3.61 4.64
CA ALA A 41 -12.81 -3.36 5.00
C ALA A 41 -13.71 -3.23 3.77
N ILE A 42 -13.25 -2.51 2.73
CA ILE A 42 -13.96 -2.38 1.46
C ILE A 42 -14.07 -3.74 0.77
N ALA A 43 -12.98 -4.50 0.69
CA ALA A 43 -12.97 -5.83 0.09
C ALA A 43 -13.90 -6.81 0.83
N THR A 44 -13.91 -6.76 2.17
CA THR A 44 -14.83 -7.55 2.99
C THR A 44 -16.29 -7.17 2.72
N THR A 45 -16.58 -5.87 2.63
CA THR A 45 -17.92 -5.38 2.31
C THR A 45 -18.37 -5.90 0.94
N ILE A 46 -17.52 -5.84 -0.07
CA ILE A 46 -17.80 -6.38 -1.41
C ILE A 46 -18.05 -7.90 -1.31
N SER A 47 -17.19 -8.62 -0.61
CA SER A 47 -17.34 -10.07 -0.42
C SER A 47 -18.68 -10.42 0.24
N VAL A 48 -19.03 -9.72 1.31
CA VAL A 48 -20.27 -9.95 2.06
C VAL A 48 -21.51 -9.61 1.23
N VAL A 49 -21.48 -8.52 0.48
CA VAL A 49 -22.65 -8.10 -0.31
C VAL A 49 -22.91 -9.02 -1.50
N PHE A 50 -21.85 -9.45 -2.20
CA PHE A 50 -22.00 -10.15 -3.47
C PHE A 50 -21.82 -11.66 -3.41
N PHE A 51 -21.12 -12.18 -2.39
CA PHE A 51 -20.72 -13.58 -2.35
C PHE A 51 -21.20 -14.35 -1.10
N THR A 52 -22.03 -13.72 -0.26
CA THR A 52 -22.60 -14.42 0.90
C THR A 52 -24.12 -14.38 0.91
N ALA A 53 -24.73 -15.43 1.44
CA ALA A 53 -26.15 -15.52 1.71
C ALA A 53 -26.40 -15.40 3.22
N GLY A 54 -27.55 -14.83 3.60
CA GLY A 54 -27.95 -14.68 4.99
C GLY A 54 -29.03 -13.59 5.12
N GLU A 55 -29.91 -13.75 6.10
CA GLU A 55 -30.99 -12.79 6.32
C GLU A 55 -30.51 -11.56 7.08
N THR A 56 -29.51 -11.72 7.96
CA THR A 56 -28.93 -10.63 8.74
C THR A 56 -27.52 -10.31 8.28
N VAL A 57 -27.06 -9.08 8.59
CA VAL A 57 -25.67 -8.68 8.35
C VAL A 57 -24.68 -9.57 9.09
N LEU A 58 -25.04 -10.01 10.30
CA LEU A 58 -24.21 -10.89 11.12
C LEU A 58 -24.03 -12.27 10.47
N ASP A 59 -25.11 -12.88 9.95
CA ASP A 59 -25.07 -14.17 9.26
C ASP A 59 -24.15 -14.09 8.03
N ARG A 60 -24.25 -13.00 7.26
CA ARG A 60 -23.41 -12.76 6.10
C ARG A 60 -21.95 -12.57 6.47
N LEU A 61 -21.63 -11.86 7.54
CA LEU A 61 -20.27 -11.69 8.03
C LEU A 61 -19.67 -13.02 8.50
N GLN A 62 -20.45 -13.85 9.21
CA GLN A 62 -19.99 -15.16 9.67
C GLN A 62 -19.79 -16.16 8.52
N SER A 63 -20.60 -16.06 7.47
CA SER A 63 -20.45 -16.87 6.26
C SER A 63 -19.49 -16.27 5.22
N SER A 64 -18.75 -15.19 5.58
CA SER A 64 -17.85 -14.53 4.66
C SER A 64 -16.74 -15.46 4.16
N ASN A 65 -16.54 -15.47 2.84
CA ASN A 65 -15.52 -16.30 2.21
C ASN A 65 -14.19 -15.53 2.15
N ALA A 66 -13.20 -16.01 2.90
CA ALA A 66 -11.87 -15.40 2.92
C ALA A 66 -11.21 -15.32 1.53
N ALA A 67 -11.42 -16.32 0.68
CA ALA A 67 -10.90 -16.30 -0.69
C ALA A 67 -11.58 -15.22 -1.54
N ALA A 68 -12.90 -15.04 -1.43
CA ALA A 68 -13.62 -13.98 -2.12
C ALA A 68 -13.15 -12.59 -1.65
N THR A 69 -12.95 -12.40 -0.36
CA THR A 69 -12.40 -11.16 0.20
C THR A 69 -10.99 -10.88 -0.32
N LEU A 70 -10.12 -11.89 -0.34
CA LEU A 70 -8.75 -11.75 -0.85
C LEU A 70 -8.72 -11.42 -2.34
N ILE A 71 -9.58 -12.06 -3.13
CA ILE A 71 -9.71 -11.78 -4.57
C ILE A 71 -10.22 -10.35 -4.79
N ALA A 72 -11.25 -9.93 -4.07
CA ALA A 72 -11.77 -8.56 -4.15
C ALA A 72 -10.68 -7.53 -3.78
N PHE A 73 -9.95 -7.78 -2.70
CA PHE A 73 -8.81 -6.95 -2.28
C PHE A 73 -7.75 -6.88 -3.38
N ALA A 74 -7.34 -8.02 -3.94
CA ALA A 74 -6.32 -8.08 -4.99
C ALA A 74 -6.77 -7.32 -6.25
N LEU A 75 -8.01 -7.51 -6.70
CA LEU A 75 -8.57 -6.83 -7.87
C LEU A 75 -8.61 -5.31 -7.66
N LEU A 76 -9.04 -4.83 -6.51
CA LEU A 76 -9.02 -3.40 -6.18
C LEU A 76 -7.60 -2.83 -6.29
N GLN A 77 -6.61 -3.51 -5.73
CA GLN A 77 -5.21 -3.07 -5.81
C GLN A 77 -4.70 -3.05 -7.26
N ILE A 78 -4.91 -4.13 -8.01
CA ILE A 78 -4.40 -4.30 -9.39
C ILE A 78 -5.04 -3.30 -10.35
N VAL A 79 -6.31 -2.95 -10.15
CA VAL A 79 -7.03 -2.00 -11.01
C VAL A 79 -6.72 -0.55 -10.63
N PHE A 80 -6.81 -0.20 -9.34
CA PHE A 80 -6.70 1.20 -8.92
C PHE A 80 -5.27 1.74 -8.90
N ILE A 81 -4.26 0.92 -8.58
CA ILE A 81 -2.88 1.42 -8.52
C ILE A 81 -2.39 1.90 -9.90
N PRO A 82 -2.52 1.16 -11.01
CA PRO A 82 -2.04 1.64 -12.31
C PRO A 82 -2.91 2.75 -12.92
N THR A 83 -4.20 2.81 -12.57
CA THR A 83 -5.14 3.79 -13.14
C THR A 83 -5.14 5.13 -12.41
N VAL A 84 -5.24 5.12 -11.09
CA VAL A 84 -5.36 6.33 -10.25
C VAL A 84 -4.12 6.59 -9.38
N GLY A 85 -3.17 5.66 -9.37
CA GLY A 85 -1.91 5.79 -8.63
C GLY A 85 -1.98 5.35 -7.17
N GLY A 86 -3.04 4.64 -6.76
CA GLY A 86 -3.17 4.10 -5.39
C GLY A 86 -4.49 3.38 -5.22
N SER A 87 -4.58 2.46 -4.26
CA SER A 87 -5.85 1.83 -3.88
C SER A 87 -6.81 2.84 -3.25
N LEU A 88 -8.04 2.43 -3.01
CA LEU A 88 -9.05 3.29 -2.37
C LEU A 88 -8.60 3.76 -0.99
N GLY A 89 -8.02 2.88 -0.16
CA GLY A 89 -7.46 3.24 1.13
C GLY A 89 -6.26 4.18 1.03
N HIS A 90 -5.40 4.01 0.02
CA HIS A 90 -4.32 4.96 -0.25
C HIS A 90 -4.87 6.35 -0.59
N LEU A 91 -5.85 6.43 -1.47
CA LEU A 91 -6.44 7.70 -1.91
C LEU A 91 -7.14 8.42 -0.75
N ALA A 92 -7.89 7.70 0.08
CA ALA A 92 -8.56 8.24 1.26
C ALA A 92 -7.60 8.90 2.25
N LEU A 93 -6.36 8.39 2.34
CA LEU A 93 -5.33 8.93 3.25
C LEU A 93 -4.32 9.87 2.57
N GLY A 94 -4.61 10.30 1.33
CA GLY A 94 -3.73 11.18 0.58
C GLY A 94 -2.38 10.53 0.27
N LEU A 95 -2.39 9.24 -0.07
CA LEU A 95 -1.19 8.48 -0.44
C LEU A 95 -1.20 8.13 -1.93
N ARG A 96 0.00 7.95 -2.49
CA ARG A 96 0.19 7.54 -3.88
C ARG A 96 1.34 6.55 -4.01
N VAL A 97 1.13 5.51 -4.81
CA VAL A 97 2.17 4.55 -5.19
C VAL A 97 2.89 5.09 -6.42
N VAL A 98 4.20 5.26 -6.32
CA VAL A 98 5.02 5.73 -7.44
C VAL A 98 6.15 4.73 -7.71
N PRO A 99 6.61 4.58 -8.97
CA PRO A 99 7.78 3.79 -9.28
C PRO A 99 9.04 4.50 -8.75
N VAL A 100 10.02 3.71 -8.27
CA VAL A 100 11.32 4.25 -7.82
C VAL A 100 12.11 4.83 -9.00
N LYS A 101 12.05 4.17 -10.16
CA LYS A 101 12.61 4.71 -11.41
C LYS A 101 11.58 5.58 -12.10
N ALA A 102 12.01 6.72 -12.67
CA ALA A 102 11.12 7.61 -13.40
C ALA A 102 10.35 6.87 -14.51
N GLY A 103 9.08 7.25 -14.70
CA GLY A 103 8.22 6.68 -15.73
C GLY A 103 6.86 6.20 -15.17
N TRP A 104 6.08 5.57 -16.04
CA TRP A 104 4.79 5.01 -15.67
C TRP A 104 4.95 3.74 -14.82
N ILE A 105 4.08 3.57 -13.82
CA ILE A 105 4.13 2.43 -12.91
C ILE A 105 3.90 1.08 -13.63
N GLY A 106 3.14 1.10 -14.74
CA GLY A 106 2.76 -0.11 -15.46
C GLY A 106 1.75 -0.97 -14.70
N VAL A 107 1.42 -2.12 -15.26
CA VAL A 107 0.51 -3.10 -14.63
C VAL A 107 1.29 -4.16 -13.85
N VAL A 108 2.48 -4.52 -14.30
CA VAL A 108 3.28 -5.61 -13.73
C VAL A 108 3.70 -5.30 -12.28
N LYS A 109 4.15 -4.08 -12.00
CA LYS A 109 4.56 -3.69 -10.64
C LYS A 109 3.42 -3.75 -9.63
N PRO A 110 2.21 -3.23 -9.89
CA PRO A 110 1.05 -3.43 -9.04
C PRO A 110 0.67 -4.88 -8.83
N VAL A 111 0.74 -5.72 -9.86
CA VAL A 111 0.46 -7.17 -9.73
C VAL A 111 1.46 -7.84 -8.79
N ILE A 112 2.77 -7.66 -9.01
CA ILE A 112 3.81 -8.21 -8.13
C ILE A 112 3.64 -7.72 -6.70
N ARG A 113 3.42 -6.40 -6.53
CA ARG A 113 3.20 -5.77 -5.23
C ARG A 113 2.00 -6.40 -4.50
N THR A 114 0.89 -6.57 -5.20
CA THR A 114 -0.34 -7.12 -4.63
C THR A 114 -0.19 -8.60 -4.29
N ALA A 115 0.42 -9.39 -5.14
CA ALA A 115 0.71 -10.80 -4.87
C ALA A 115 1.57 -10.95 -3.59
N LEU A 116 2.61 -10.15 -3.46
CA LEU A 116 3.46 -10.14 -2.27
C LEU A 116 2.73 -9.63 -1.01
N LEU A 117 1.80 -8.67 -1.17
CA LEU A 117 0.98 -8.15 -0.09
C LEU A 117 0.01 -9.24 0.41
N CYS A 118 -0.59 -10.00 -0.51
CA CYS A 118 -1.49 -11.11 -0.18
C CYS A 118 -0.77 -12.27 0.55
N LEU A 119 0.54 -12.44 0.36
CA LEU A 119 1.35 -13.39 1.13
C LEU A 119 1.59 -12.94 2.58
N PHE A 120 1.18 -11.75 2.97
CA PHE A 120 1.28 -11.15 4.30
C PHE A 120 2.72 -10.95 4.82
N ILE A 121 3.58 -11.98 4.76
CA ILE A 121 4.96 -11.92 5.29
C ILE A 121 5.77 -10.76 4.69
N PRO A 122 5.82 -10.54 3.36
CA PRO A 122 6.53 -9.41 2.78
C PRO A 122 5.94 -8.03 3.12
N ALA A 123 4.69 -8.01 3.59
CA ALA A 123 4.03 -6.76 3.98
C ALA A 123 4.52 -6.24 5.33
N VAL A 124 4.90 -7.14 6.24
CA VAL A 124 5.32 -6.82 7.62
C VAL A 124 6.81 -6.47 7.71
N ILE A 125 7.62 -6.93 6.76
CA ILE A 125 9.06 -6.67 6.74
C ILE A 125 9.32 -5.30 6.10
N TRP A 126 9.99 -4.42 6.84
CA TRP A 126 10.25 -3.02 6.45
C TRP A 126 11.74 -2.76 6.34
N ASP A 127 12.13 -1.96 5.35
CA ASP A 127 13.52 -1.52 5.19
C ASP A 127 13.80 -0.20 5.96
N ARG A 128 15.06 0.24 5.92
CA ARG A 128 15.50 1.51 6.55
C ARG A 128 14.77 2.73 6.00
N ASP A 129 14.29 2.66 4.77
CA ASP A 129 13.50 3.71 4.12
C ASP A 129 12.00 3.57 4.42
N GLN A 130 11.61 2.78 5.42
CA GLN A 130 10.22 2.50 5.78
C GLN A 130 9.38 1.98 4.59
N ARG A 131 10.01 1.26 3.65
CA ARG A 131 9.30 0.55 2.58
C ARG A 131 9.01 -0.87 3.02
N GLY A 132 7.79 -1.34 2.78
CA GLY A 132 7.49 -2.76 2.89
C GLY A 132 8.28 -3.57 1.85
N MET A 133 8.62 -4.80 2.16
CA MET A 133 9.35 -5.66 1.22
C MET A 133 8.59 -5.87 -0.10
N HIS A 134 7.26 -5.91 -0.06
CA HIS A 134 6.40 -5.94 -1.25
C HIS A 134 6.58 -4.72 -2.16
N ASP A 135 6.74 -3.52 -1.59
CA ASP A 135 7.02 -2.29 -2.35
C ASP A 135 8.45 -2.32 -2.94
N ARG A 136 9.41 -2.79 -2.14
CA ARG A 136 10.82 -2.87 -2.56
C ARG A 136 11.00 -3.83 -3.73
N LEU A 137 10.45 -5.04 -3.65
CA LEU A 137 10.55 -6.06 -4.69
C LEU A 137 9.79 -5.65 -5.97
N ALA A 138 8.67 -4.96 -5.84
CA ALA A 138 7.95 -4.40 -6.98
C ALA A 138 8.60 -3.14 -7.57
N GLY A 139 9.66 -2.60 -6.95
CA GLY A 139 10.32 -1.36 -7.40
C GLY A 139 9.41 -0.13 -7.27
N THR A 140 8.57 -0.09 -6.24
CA THR A 140 7.63 0.99 -5.94
C THR A 140 7.93 1.63 -4.59
N VAL A 141 7.34 2.78 -4.35
CA VAL A 141 7.36 3.47 -3.06
C VAL A 141 6.04 4.18 -2.83
N LEU A 142 5.55 4.17 -1.60
CA LEU A 142 4.32 4.86 -1.21
C LEU A 142 4.67 6.22 -0.62
N VAL A 143 4.19 7.28 -1.26
CA VAL A 143 4.45 8.66 -0.88
C VAL A 143 3.16 9.39 -0.53
N ARG A 144 3.29 10.50 0.20
CA ARG A 144 2.18 11.43 0.45
C ARG A 144 1.89 12.25 -0.82
N ARG A 145 0.61 12.53 -1.06
CA ARG A 145 0.15 13.47 -2.09
C ARG A 145 0.46 14.89 -1.72
#